data_0fc2c6e4094f66b37a2e106a2d1048cb
#
_entry.id   0fc2c6e4094f66b37a2e106a2d1048cb
#
_cell.length_a   1.000
_cell.length_b   1.000
_cell.length_c   1.000
_cell.angle_alpha   90.00
_cell.angle_beta   90.00
_cell.angle_gamma   90.00
#
_symmetry.space_group_name_H-M   'P 1'
#
loop_
_entity.id
_entity.type
_entity.pdbx_description
1 polymer ?
#
loop_
_entity_poly.entity_id
_entity_poly.type
_entity_poly.pdbx_seq_one_letter_code
_entity_poly.pdbx_strand_id
1 'polypeptide(L)'
;MTKSTRSAVVAVAIIGFQLSGQAQQPPAAGGQPPAARGRGAQQPLPDDYMPRGFRPAAGQAPGMKVTDLGKGGRTFRINMTKGDDILSGLVEFAEKYKIKNAHFSGVGALDKGMFGWTDTERGLGQKKVPLNEEAEVVSLLGSISQDAQGRPNVHVHGSVALSDGRVVGGHWFEAHVGIIAEIFVTEEEDAPAAAPAR
;
A
#
# COMPACT_ATOMS: atom_id res chain seq x y z
N MET A 1 9.52 -70.95 -0.21
CA MET A 1 9.03 -70.18 0.95
C MET A 1 8.73 -68.77 0.48
N THR A 2 7.51 -68.53 0.08
CA THR A 2 7.02 -67.23 -0.49
C THR A 2 6.24 -66.51 0.61
N LYS A 3 6.72 -65.35 1.04
CA LYS A 3 6.01 -64.46 1.99
C LYS A 3 5.13 -63.49 1.21
N SER A 4 3.83 -63.69 1.33
CA SER A 4 2.79 -62.79 0.83
C SER A 4 2.65 -61.55 1.73
N THR A 5 2.85 -60.36 1.19
CA THR A 5 2.58 -59.07 1.86
C THR A 5 1.17 -58.65 1.50
N ARG A 6 0.28 -58.60 2.48
CA ARG A 6 -1.08 -58.09 2.33
C ARG A 6 -1.06 -56.56 2.51
N SER A 7 -1.42 -55.84 1.48
CA SER A 7 -1.69 -54.36 1.55
C SER A 7 -3.09 -54.16 2.14
N ALA A 8 -3.15 -53.39 3.22
CA ALA A 8 -4.41 -52.91 3.78
C ALA A 8 -4.83 -51.64 3.08
N VAL A 9 -5.99 -51.66 2.45
CA VAL A 9 -6.65 -50.47 1.90
C VAL A 9 -7.50 -49.86 2.99
N VAL A 10 -7.16 -48.62 3.40
CA VAL A 10 -7.97 -47.84 4.32
C VAL A 10 -8.98 -47.05 3.49
N ALA A 11 -10.25 -47.42 3.61
CA ALA A 11 -11.36 -46.66 3.00
C ALA A 11 -11.73 -45.48 3.91
N VAL A 12 -11.55 -44.26 3.45
CA VAL A 12 -12.03 -43.07 4.10
C VAL A 12 -13.46 -42.81 3.63
N ALA A 13 -14.43 -42.94 4.52
CA ALA A 13 -15.82 -42.59 4.26
C ALA A 13 -16.02 -41.06 4.38
N ILE A 14 -16.33 -40.43 3.25
CA ILE A 14 -16.75 -39.04 3.24
C ILE A 14 -18.24 -38.99 3.54
N ILE A 15 -18.59 -38.49 4.72
CA ILE A 15 -19.99 -38.19 5.08
C ILE A 15 -20.36 -36.84 4.46
N GLY A 16 -21.13 -36.88 3.38
CA GLY A 16 -21.72 -35.72 2.78
C GLY A 16 -22.90 -35.19 3.63
N PHE A 17 -22.74 -33.99 4.19
CA PHE A 17 -23.84 -33.25 4.80
C PHE A 17 -24.54 -32.43 3.71
N GLN A 18 -25.69 -32.87 3.24
CA GLN A 18 -26.59 -32.05 2.41
C GLN A 18 -27.47 -31.21 3.31
N LEU A 19 -27.19 -29.92 3.40
CA LEU A 19 -28.09 -28.92 3.94
C LEU A 19 -28.90 -28.31 2.79
N SER A 20 -30.09 -28.85 2.54
CA SER A 20 -31.13 -28.22 1.74
C SER A 20 -31.89 -27.21 2.62
N GLY A 21 -31.45 -25.96 2.60
CA GLY A 21 -32.16 -24.83 3.15
C GLY A 21 -32.49 -23.83 2.04
N GLN A 22 -33.67 -23.93 1.44
CA GLN A 22 -34.21 -22.86 0.59
C GLN A 22 -34.69 -21.73 1.52
N ALA A 23 -33.90 -20.67 1.65
CA ALA A 23 -34.37 -19.41 2.20
C ALA A 23 -35.14 -18.68 1.10
N GLN A 24 -36.47 -18.57 1.25
CA GLN A 24 -37.30 -17.69 0.45
C GLN A 24 -36.89 -16.24 0.71
N GLN A 25 -36.42 -15.56 -0.34
CA GLN A 25 -36.23 -14.12 -0.30
C GLN A 25 -37.60 -13.42 -0.28
N PRO A 26 -37.83 -12.46 0.62
CA PRO A 26 -39.01 -11.59 0.55
C PRO A 26 -38.95 -10.71 -0.72
N PRO A 27 -40.10 -10.31 -1.30
CA PRO A 27 -40.11 -9.47 -2.50
C PRO A 27 -39.44 -8.13 -2.23
N ALA A 28 -38.61 -7.69 -3.17
CA ALA A 28 -37.96 -6.39 -3.13
C ALA A 28 -39.00 -5.28 -3.12
N ALA A 29 -39.14 -4.60 -1.98
CA ALA A 29 -39.84 -3.33 -1.92
C ALA A 29 -39.05 -2.31 -2.75
N GLY A 30 -39.74 -1.70 -3.71
CA GLY A 30 -39.17 -0.62 -4.55
C GLY A 30 -38.79 0.59 -3.68
N GLY A 31 -37.55 0.58 -3.19
CA GLY A 31 -36.94 1.71 -2.52
C GLY A 31 -36.40 2.68 -3.56
N GLN A 32 -36.88 3.93 -3.54
CA GLN A 32 -36.24 5.04 -4.25
C GLN A 32 -34.76 5.08 -3.91
N PRO A 33 -33.87 5.40 -4.90
CA PRO A 33 -32.47 5.58 -4.61
C PRO A 33 -32.30 6.64 -3.52
N PRO A 34 -31.43 6.43 -2.53
CA PRO A 34 -31.22 7.43 -1.48
C PRO A 34 -30.82 8.75 -2.13
N ALA A 35 -31.58 9.81 -1.83
CA ALA A 35 -31.26 11.16 -2.26
C ALA A 35 -29.79 11.43 -1.92
N ALA A 36 -29.03 11.94 -2.92
CA ALA A 36 -27.63 12.32 -2.72
C ALA A 36 -27.55 13.21 -1.48
N ARG A 37 -26.95 12.67 -0.40
CA ARG A 37 -26.69 13.45 0.82
C ARG A 37 -25.82 14.61 0.39
N GLY A 38 -26.38 15.81 0.43
CA GLY A 38 -25.65 17.04 0.18
C GLY A 38 -24.35 16.98 0.97
N ARG A 39 -23.22 17.38 0.34
CA ARG A 39 -21.93 17.49 1.02
C ARG A 39 -22.09 18.52 2.13
N GLY A 40 -22.49 18.04 3.33
CA GLY A 40 -22.47 18.84 4.54
C GLY A 40 -21.08 19.44 4.71
N ALA A 41 -21.00 20.68 5.17
CA ALA A 41 -19.74 21.34 5.45
C ALA A 41 -18.87 20.37 6.29
N GLN A 42 -17.72 19.96 5.72
CA GLN A 42 -16.82 19.04 6.40
C GLN A 42 -16.31 19.72 7.66
N GLN A 43 -16.50 19.08 8.81
CA GLN A 43 -15.98 19.58 10.08
C GLN A 43 -14.46 19.81 9.97
N PRO A 44 -13.92 20.84 10.63
CA PRO A 44 -12.47 21.04 10.75
C PRO A 44 -11.81 19.76 11.30
N LEU A 45 -10.67 19.39 10.73
CA LEU A 45 -9.89 18.27 11.23
C LEU A 45 -9.19 18.70 12.54
N PRO A 46 -9.12 17.82 13.55
CA PRO A 46 -8.24 18.01 14.69
C PRO A 46 -6.78 18.15 14.27
N ASP A 47 -5.95 18.82 15.08
CA ASP A 47 -4.53 19.10 14.76
C ASP A 47 -3.67 17.83 14.62
N ASP A 48 -4.09 16.71 15.24
CA ASP A 48 -3.43 15.41 15.17
C ASP A 48 -3.87 14.59 13.93
N TYR A 49 -4.57 15.22 12.97
CA TYR A 49 -4.92 14.60 11.69
C TYR A 49 -4.20 15.25 10.52
N MET A 50 -3.87 14.42 9.52
CA MET A 50 -3.29 14.92 8.27
C MET A 50 -4.32 15.68 7.44
N PRO A 51 -3.91 16.75 6.73
CA PRO A 51 -4.80 17.44 5.80
C PRO A 51 -5.39 16.47 4.78
N ARG A 52 -6.68 16.63 4.47
CA ARG A 52 -7.34 15.80 3.45
C ARG A 52 -6.66 16.01 2.09
N GLY A 53 -6.35 14.89 1.42
CA GLY A 53 -5.71 14.94 0.10
C GLY A 53 -4.24 15.36 0.14
N PHE A 54 -3.56 15.20 1.29
CA PHE A 54 -2.11 15.39 1.37
C PHE A 54 -1.42 14.55 0.28
N ARG A 55 -0.45 15.16 -0.38
CA ARG A 55 0.44 14.50 -1.35
C ARG A 55 1.86 14.97 -1.11
N PRO A 56 2.85 14.08 -1.17
CA PRO A 56 4.25 14.48 -1.14
C PRO A 56 4.58 15.31 -2.40
N ALA A 57 5.43 16.30 -2.23
CA ALA A 57 5.97 17.07 -3.35
C ALA A 57 7.33 16.50 -3.77
N ALA A 58 7.66 16.61 -5.05
CA ALA A 58 9.00 16.30 -5.55
C ALA A 58 10.05 17.29 -5.03
N GLY A 59 11.35 16.92 -5.12
CA GLY A 59 12.47 17.83 -4.86
C GLY A 59 13.07 17.73 -3.46
N GLN A 60 12.62 16.79 -2.61
CA GLN A 60 13.14 16.60 -1.26
C GLN A 60 14.04 15.35 -1.12
N ALA A 61 14.61 14.89 -2.23
CA ALA A 61 15.53 13.75 -2.26
C ALA A 61 16.79 14.06 -3.12
N PRO A 62 17.62 15.04 -2.74
CA PRO A 62 18.75 15.47 -3.54
C PRO A 62 19.87 14.41 -3.66
N GLY A 63 19.94 13.45 -2.74
CA GLY A 63 20.90 12.35 -2.75
C GLY A 63 20.42 11.11 -3.51
N MET A 64 19.20 11.11 -4.05
CA MET A 64 18.62 9.95 -4.75
C MET A 64 19.44 9.54 -5.98
N LYS A 65 19.81 8.25 -6.05
CA LYS A 65 20.46 7.62 -7.21
C LYS A 65 19.58 6.51 -7.76
N VAL A 66 19.29 6.57 -9.06
CA VAL A 66 18.46 5.59 -9.75
C VAL A 66 19.32 4.75 -10.67
N THR A 67 19.19 3.43 -10.61
CA THR A 67 19.82 2.46 -11.52
C THR A 67 18.71 1.68 -12.22
N ASP A 68 18.66 1.72 -13.54
CA ASP A 68 17.81 0.86 -14.37
C ASP A 68 18.43 -0.56 -14.38
N LEU A 69 17.67 -1.57 -13.99
CA LEU A 69 18.15 -2.94 -13.81
C LEU A 69 17.69 -3.89 -14.91
N GLY A 70 16.85 -3.47 -15.88
CA GLY A 70 16.29 -4.47 -16.74
C GLY A 70 15.67 -4.11 -18.07
N LYS A 71 15.35 -5.21 -18.80
CA LYS A 71 14.57 -5.27 -20.05
C LYS A 71 13.30 -6.07 -19.79
N GLY A 72 12.18 -5.60 -20.25
CA GLY A 72 10.85 -6.16 -19.96
C GLY A 72 10.04 -5.11 -19.22
N GLY A 73 9.18 -5.38 -18.28
CA GLY A 73 8.75 -4.33 -17.37
C GLY A 73 9.99 -3.73 -16.69
N ARG A 74 10.23 -2.41 -16.79
CA ARG A 74 11.47 -1.82 -16.27
C ARG A 74 11.58 -2.04 -14.76
N THR A 75 12.75 -2.50 -14.33
CA THR A 75 13.05 -2.68 -12.90
C THR A 75 14.18 -1.74 -12.51
N PHE A 76 13.97 -1.01 -11.41
CA PHE A 76 14.91 0.00 -10.93
C PHE A 76 15.32 -0.30 -9.50
N ARG A 77 16.56 0.03 -9.16
CA ARG A 77 16.99 0.20 -7.79
C ARG A 77 17.24 1.68 -7.52
N ILE A 78 16.57 2.20 -6.50
CA ILE A 78 16.71 3.57 -6.03
C ILE A 78 17.45 3.53 -4.71
N ASN A 79 18.59 4.21 -4.64
CA ASN A 79 19.35 4.42 -3.42
C ASN A 79 19.16 5.86 -2.98
N MET A 80 18.76 6.05 -1.72
CA MET A 80 18.59 7.35 -1.09
C MET A 80 19.53 7.46 0.10
N THR A 81 19.94 8.67 0.42
CA THR A 81 20.92 8.98 1.45
C THR A 81 20.30 9.82 2.55
N LYS A 82 21.04 10.00 3.64
CA LYS A 82 20.57 10.78 4.79
C LYS A 82 19.99 12.13 4.38
N GLY A 83 18.78 12.42 4.88
CA GLY A 83 18.03 13.65 4.65
C GLY A 83 17.10 13.63 3.44
N ASP A 84 17.22 12.63 2.52
CA ASP A 84 16.26 12.45 1.44
C ASP A 84 14.89 12.05 2.02
N ASP A 85 13.80 12.61 1.48
CA ASP A 85 12.44 12.12 1.76
C ASP A 85 12.04 11.06 0.74
N ILE A 86 11.71 9.86 1.22
CA ILE A 86 11.41 8.69 0.38
C ILE A 86 10.24 8.96 -0.56
N LEU A 87 9.15 9.57 -0.05
CA LEU A 87 7.95 9.78 -0.85
C LEU A 87 8.16 10.83 -1.93
N SER A 88 8.84 11.92 -1.58
CA SER A 88 9.24 12.96 -2.53
C SER A 88 10.14 12.41 -3.63
N GLY A 89 11.14 11.59 -3.26
CA GLY A 89 12.02 10.95 -4.23
C GLY A 89 11.30 9.98 -5.16
N LEU A 90 10.31 9.24 -4.67
CA LEU A 90 9.49 8.37 -5.52
C LEU A 90 8.59 9.15 -6.47
N VAL A 91 8.06 10.31 -6.06
CA VAL A 91 7.33 11.23 -6.96
C VAL A 91 8.25 11.75 -8.06
N GLU A 92 9.42 12.27 -7.70
CA GLU A 92 10.42 12.76 -8.65
C GLU A 92 10.88 11.66 -9.62
N PHE A 93 11.13 10.45 -9.10
CA PHE A 93 11.46 9.29 -9.91
C PHE A 93 10.36 9.00 -10.94
N ALA A 94 9.10 8.96 -10.50
CA ALA A 94 7.97 8.65 -11.37
C ALA A 94 7.78 9.71 -12.47
N GLU A 95 7.95 10.99 -12.16
CA GLU A 95 7.90 12.09 -13.13
C GLU A 95 9.04 11.96 -14.17
N LYS A 96 10.27 11.78 -13.70
CA LYS A 96 11.47 11.72 -14.54
C LYS A 96 11.46 10.52 -15.48
N TYR A 97 11.10 9.34 -14.99
CA TYR A 97 11.10 8.09 -15.74
C TYR A 97 9.75 7.79 -16.40
N LYS A 98 8.75 8.69 -16.25
CA LYS A 98 7.40 8.59 -16.81
C LYS A 98 6.70 7.29 -16.40
N ILE A 99 6.86 6.91 -15.15
CA ILE A 99 6.21 5.73 -14.57
C ILE A 99 4.72 6.01 -14.41
N LYS A 100 3.88 5.16 -14.98
CA LYS A 100 2.42 5.26 -14.83
C LYS A 100 1.91 4.32 -13.75
N ASN A 101 2.37 3.07 -13.78
CA ASN A 101 2.00 2.05 -12.83
C ASN A 101 3.26 1.28 -12.40
N ALA A 102 3.45 1.11 -11.11
CA ALA A 102 4.53 0.31 -10.55
C ALA A 102 4.18 -0.16 -9.15
N HIS A 103 4.82 -1.23 -8.71
CA HIS A 103 4.91 -1.59 -7.31
C HIS A 103 6.35 -1.50 -6.85
N PHE A 104 6.55 -1.35 -5.55
CA PHE A 104 7.88 -1.27 -4.97
C PHE A 104 7.93 -1.83 -3.56
N SER A 105 9.15 -2.23 -3.18
CA SER A 105 9.50 -2.60 -1.82
C SER A 105 10.89 -2.06 -1.48
N GLY A 106 11.21 -1.98 -0.19
CA GLY A 106 12.52 -1.48 0.19
C GLY A 106 12.90 -1.76 1.64
N VAL A 107 14.14 -1.42 1.95
CA VAL A 107 14.75 -1.47 3.28
C VAL A 107 15.49 -0.16 3.55
N GLY A 108 15.77 0.13 4.80
CA GLY A 108 16.55 1.31 5.16
C GLY A 108 16.40 1.70 6.62
N ALA A 109 16.87 2.90 6.95
CA ALA A 109 16.69 3.51 8.26
C ALA A 109 16.17 4.93 8.12
N LEU A 110 15.26 5.32 9.00
CA LEU A 110 14.67 6.65 9.07
C LEU A 110 15.15 7.37 10.34
N ASP A 111 15.17 8.69 10.31
CA ASP A 111 15.37 9.52 11.52
C ASP A 111 14.15 10.40 11.83
N LYS A 112 13.25 10.53 10.87
CA LYS A 112 12.02 11.30 11.00
C LYS A 112 10.96 10.77 10.04
N GLY A 113 9.69 10.86 10.43
CA GLY A 113 8.59 10.49 9.55
C GLY A 113 7.22 10.93 10.06
N MET A 114 6.25 10.87 9.18
CA MET A 114 4.84 11.04 9.52
C MET A 114 4.07 9.89 8.90
N PHE A 115 3.55 9.02 9.75
CA PHE A 115 2.65 7.95 9.36
C PHE A 115 1.21 8.31 9.70
N GLY A 116 0.27 7.53 9.21
CA GLY A 116 -1.14 7.74 9.47
C GLY A 116 -1.90 6.45 9.68
N TRP A 117 -2.93 6.56 10.49
CA TRP A 117 -3.91 5.51 10.72
C TRP A 117 -5.29 6.00 10.31
N THR A 118 -5.98 5.24 9.45
CA THR A 118 -7.31 5.65 8.96
C THR A 118 -8.36 5.48 10.05
N ASP A 119 -8.92 6.59 10.51
CA ASP A 119 -10.03 6.61 11.47
C ASP A 119 -11.37 6.45 10.73
N THR A 120 -11.77 5.20 10.54
CA THR A 120 -13.03 4.87 9.85
C THR A 120 -14.25 5.06 10.73
N GLU A 121 -14.12 4.94 12.04
CA GLU A 121 -15.25 5.08 12.99
C GLU A 121 -15.76 6.51 13.02
N ARG A 122 -14.85 7.49 13.08
CA ARG A 122 -15.20 8.92 13.13
C ARG A 122 -15.29 9.55 11.73
N GLY A 123 -14.78 8.86 10.70
CA GLY A 123 -14.74 9.39 9.35
C GLY A 123 -13.85 10.64 9.19
N LEU A 124 -12.91 10.86 10.10
CA LEU A 124 -12.06 12.06 10.14
C LEU A 124 -10.86 11.99 9.18
N GLY A 125 -10.52 10.81 8.69
CA GLY A 125 -9.40 10.60 7.78
C GLY A 125 -8.22 9.94 8.47
N GLN A 126 -7.01 10.48 8.27
CA GLN A 126 -5.77 9.88 8.75
C GLN A 126 -5.29 10.55 10.04
N LYS A 127 -5.30 9.82 11.15
CA LYS A 127 -4.67 10.24 12.40
C LYS A 127 -3.15 10.19 12.26
N LYS A 128 -2.47 11.25 12.68
CA LYS A 128 -1.01 11.35 12.63
C LYS A 128 -0.34 10.40 13.63
N VAL A 129 0.70 9.71 13.16
CA VAL A 129 1.60 8.88 13.97
C VAL A 129 3.03 9.37 13.66
N PRO A 130 3.55 10.34 14.42
CA PRO A 130 4.87 10.91 14.16
C PRO A 130 6.00 9.96 14.57
N LEU A 131 7.07 9.92 13.76
CA LEU A 131 8.37 9.36 14.10
C LEU A 131 9.36 10.52 14.25
N ASN A 132 10.02 10.63 15.42
CA ASN A 132 11.00 11.67 15.72
C ASN A 132 12.29 11.08 16.35
N GLU A 133 12.62 9.85 15.97
CA GLU A 133 13.80 9.12 16.45
C GLU A 133 14.31 8.19 15.35
N GLU A 134 15.56 7.73 15.47
CA GLU A 134 16.12 6.75 14.54
C GLU A 134 15.36 5.42 14.64
N ALA A 135 15.05 4.83 13.48
CA ALA A 135 14.30 3.60 13.39
C ALA A 135 14.66 2.80 12.13
N GLU A 136 14.66 1.47 12.25
CA GLU A 136 14.91 0.56 11.14
C GLU A 136 13.62 0.23 10.38
N VAL A 137 13.67 0.29 9.06
CA VAL A 137 12.52 -0.08 8.21
C VAL A 137 12.32 -1.59 8.22
N VAL A 138 11.23 -2.03 8.85
CA VAL A 138 10.81 -3.44 8.90
C VAL A 138 10.04 -3.82 7.64
N SER A 139 9.20 -2.90 7.16
CA SER A 139 8.40 -3.08 5.95
C SER A 139 8.27 -1.74 5.23
N LEU A 140 8.56 -1.74 3.93
CA LEU A 140 8.27 -0.65 3.02
C LEU A 140 7.70 -1.29 1.75
N LEU A 141 6.41 -1.08 1.53
CA LEU A 141 5.67 -1.62 0.39
C LEU A 141 4.77 -0.53 -0.19
N GLY A 142 4.65 -0.48 -1.50
CA GLY A 142 3.78 0.52 -2.09
C GLY A 142 3.58 0.37 -3.58
N SER A 143 2.83 1.32 -4.11
CA SER A 143 2.54 1.44 -5.53
C SER A 143 2.67 2.88 -6.00
N ILE A 144 2.95 3.02 -7.28
CA ILE A 144 2.88 4.27 -8.03
C ILE A 144 1.76 4.11 -9.03
N SER A 145 0.86 5.08 -9.08
CA SER A 145 -0.20 5.19 -10.07
C SER A 145 -0.30 6.63 -10.56
N GLN A 146 -1.24 6.91 -11.47
CA GLN A 146 -1.52 8.28 -11.91
C GLN A 146 -2.90 8.71 -11.41
N ASP A 147 -3.00 9.99 -11.03
CA ASP A 147 -4.30 10.59 -10.76
C ASP A 147 -5.02 10.98 -12.07
N ALA A 148 -6.24 11.52 -11.95
CA ALA A 148 -7.05 11.93 -13.10
C ALA A 148 -6.39 13.05 -13.95
N GLN A 149 -5.38 13.73 -13.43
CA GLN A 149 -4.60 14.76 -14.13
C GLN A 149 -3.26 14.22 -14.66
N GLY A 150 -3.01 12.91 -14.54
CA GLY A 150 -1.78 12.25 -14.97
C GLY A 150 -0.57 12.50 -14.06
N ARG A 151 -0.76 13.03 -12.86
CA ARG A 151 0.31 13.27 -11.89
C ARG A 151 0.59 11.99 -11.09
N PRO A 152 1.85 11.72 -10.74
CA PRO A 152 2.16 10.56 -9.90
C PRO A 152 1.41 10.58 -8.57
N ASN A 153 0.88 9.43 -8.20
CA ASN A 153 0.25 9.18 -6.91
C ASN A 153 0.99 8.02 -6.26
N VAL A 154 1.83 8.34 -5.29
CA VAL A 154 2.64 7.37 -4.53
C VAL A 154 1.86 6.96 -3.28
N HIS A 155 1.63 5.66 -3.13
CA HIS A 155 0.92 5.08 -2.01
C HIS A 155 1.84 4.11 -1.28
N VAL A 156 2.13 4.39 -0.02
CA VAL A 156 3.08 3.62 0.79
C VAL A 156 2.43 3.18 2.09
N HIS A 157 2.56 1.91 2.39
CA HIS A 157 2.36 1.37 3.73
C HIS A 157 3.65 0.73 4.21
N GLY A 158 3.96 0.92 5.49
CA GLY A 158 5.15 0.34 6.06
C GLY A 158 5.19 0.44 7.58
N SER A 159 6.22 -0.15 8.13
CA SER A 159 6.49 -0.15 9.56
C SER A 159 7.99 0.00 9.83
N VAL A 160 8.30 0.57 10.97
CA VAL A 160 9.66 0.76 11.45
C VAL A 160 9.80 0.21 12.87
N ALA A 161 10.95 -0.36 13.19
CA ALA A 161 11.31 -0.79 14.55
C ALA A 161 12.09 0.32 15.25
N LEU A 162 11.66 0.67 16.45
CA LEU A 162 12.34 1.61 17.34
C LEU A 162 13.45 0.89 18.12
N SER A 163 14.34 1.66 18.74
CA SER A 163 15.49 1.13 19.51
C SER A 163 15.11 0.19 20.65
N ASP A 164 13.88 0.29 21.17
CA ASP A 164 13.35 -0.59 22.22
C ASP A 164 12.60 -1.82 21.69
N GLY A 165 12.59 -2.03 20.36
CA GLY A 165 11.93 -3.16 19.69
C GLY A 165 10.43 -2.95 19.42
N ARG A 166 9.83 -1.84 19.85
CA ARG A 166 8.46 -1.52 19.42
C ARG A 166 8.42 -1.24 17.93
N VAL A 167 7.32 -1.61 17.31
CA VAL A 167 7.09 -1.35 15.88
C VAL A 167 5.94 -0.37 15.72
N VAL A 168 6.17 0.67 14.94
CA VAL A 168 5.17 1.68 14.58
C VAL A 168 5.09 1.81 13.06
N GLY A 169 3.97 2.31 12.53
CA GLY A 169 3.81 2.46 11.08
C GLY A 169 2.37 2.73 10.68
N GLY A 170 2.07 2.47 9.41
CA GLY A 170 0.76 2.69 8.79
C GLY A 170 0.91 3.21 7.37
N HIS A 171 0.01 4.11 6.96
CA HIS A 171 0.15 4.86 5.72
C HIS A 171 1.26 5.92 5.89
N TRP A 172 2.18 6.03 4.94
CA TRP A 172 3.29 6.99 5.02
C TRP A 172 2.96 8.29 4.29
N PHE A 173 3.22 9.41 4.96
CA PHE A 173 3.08 10.75 4.40
C PHE A 173 4.42 11.45 4.21
N GLU A 174 5.39 11.15 5.08
CA GLU A 174 6.74 11.70 5.09
C GLU A 174 7.66 10.65 5.70
N ALA A 175 8.85 10.44 5.11
CA ALA A 175 9.81 9.44 5.61
C ALA A 175 11.23 9.86 5.22
N HIS A 176 11.95 10.49 6.15
CA HIS A 176 13.32 10.96 5.95
C HIS A 176 14.32 9.86 6.26
N VAL A 177 15.23 9.64 5.32
CA VAL A 177 16.32 8.67 5.44
C VAL A 177 17.30 9.12 6.51
N GLY A 178 17.52 8.28 7.52
CA GLY A 178 18.49 8.52 8.59
C GLY A 178 19.91 8.11 8.24
N ILE A 179 20.06 7.04 7.45
CA ILE A 179 21.36 6.50 7.02
C ILE A 179 21.34 6.24 5.52
N ILE A 180 20.57 5.26 5.08
CA ILE A 180 20.38 4.84 3.69
C ILE A 180 19.00 4.24 3.52
N ALA A 181 18.44 4.34 2.31
CA ALA A 181 17.31 3.51 1.88
C ALA A 181 17.59 2.92 0.50
N GLU A 182 17.25 1.65 0.33
CA GLU A 182 17.28 0.94 -0.95
C GLU A 182 15.86 0.52 -1.31
N ILE A 183 15.36 0.98 -2.46
CA ILE A 183 14.01 0.72 -2.93
C ILE A 183 14.09 0.06 -4.30
N PHE A 184 13.40 -1.06 -4.45
CA PHE A 184 13.28 -1.79 -5.72
C PHE A 184 11.90 -1.52 -6.30
N VAL A 185 11.86 -0.94 -7.49
CA VAL A 185 10.65 -0.57 -8.22
C VAL A 185 10.54 -1.45 -9.45
N THR A 186 9.39 -2.08 -9.63
CA THR A 186 9.05 -2.82 -10.87
C THR A 186 7.89 -2.10 -11.53
N GLU A 187 8.11 -1.61 -12.75
CA GLU A 187 7.07 -1.01 -13.58
C GLU A 187 6.12 -2.11 -14.05
N GLU A 188 4.84 -1.84 -13.96
CA GLU A 188 3.79 -2.72 -14.45
C GLU A 188 3.40 -2.27 -15.86
N GLU A 189 3.26 -3.23 -16.77
CA GLU A 189 2.67 -2.96 -18.08
C GLU A 189 1.22 -2.48 -17.88
N ASP A 190 0.78 -1.54 -18.73
CA ASP A 190 -0.60 -1.09 -18.70
C ASP A 190 -1.51 -2.33 -18.83
N ALA A 191 -2.30 -2.62 -17.79
CA ALA A 191 -3.27 -3.70 -17.88
C ALA A 191 -4.15 -3.48 -19.12
N PRO A 192 -4.39 -4.50 -19.95
CA PRO A 192 -5.27 -4.35 -21.09
C PRO A 192 -6.60 -3.80 -20.58
N ALA A 193 -7.11 -2.75 -21.24
CA ALA A 193 -8.36 -2.12 -20.85
C ALA A 193 -9.41 -3.20 -20.58
N ALA A 194 -10.01 -3.18 -19.39
CA ALA A 194 -11.01 -4.17 -19.00
C ALA A 194 -12.03 -4.28 -20.13
N ALA A 195 -12.23 -5.50 -20.65
CA ALA A 195 -13.24 -5.73 -21.68
C ALA A 195 -14.59 -5.21 -21.14
N PRO A 196 -15.39 -4.51 -21.97
CA PRO A 196 -16.68 -4.00 -21.52
C PRO A 196 -17.50 -5.17 -20.97
N ALA A 197 -18.08 -4.97 -19.78
CA ALA A 197 -18.94 -5.95 -19.14
C ALA A 197 -20.05 -6.33 -20.14
N ARG A 198 -20.19 -7.63 -20.42
CA ARG A 198 -21.25 -8.17 -21.28
C ARG A 198 -22.57 -8.18 -20.53
#